data_ec78eabbc7fcba37969571ebc5e76291
#
_entry.id   ec78eabbc7fcba37969571ebc5e76291
#
_cell.length_a   1.000
_cell.length_b   1.000
_cell.length_c   1.000
_cell.angle_alpha   90.00
_cell.angle_beta   90.00
_cell.angle_gamma   90.00
#
_symmetry.space_group_name_H-M   'P 1'
#
loop_
_entity.id
_entity.type
_entity.pdbx_description
1 polymer ?
#
loop_
_entity_poly.entity_id
_entity_poly.type
_entity_poly.pdbx_seq_one_letter_code
_entity_poly.pdbx_strand_id
1 'polypeptide(L)'
;MKALLLIAHGSRRQQSNDEVVELADKLKKNSVGQYDIIHAGFLELAETLIPDGIKKCVDDGATSIVILPYFLNSGRHVIEDIPEIVNATKPLYPEADIKIAPHLGASELMMDLLISSANSTR
;
A
#
# COMPACT_ATOMS: atom_id res chain seq x y z
N MET A 1 -10.73 1.31 -14.24
CA MET A 1 -10.80 1.81 -12.86
C MET A 1 -9.38 1.93 -12.28
N LYS A 2 -9.22 2.83 -11.35
CA LYS A 2 -7.91 3.10 -10.73
C LYS A 2 -7.88 2.56 -9.31
N ALA A 3 -6.82 1.80 -9.00
CA ALA A 3 -6.67 1.16 -7.69
C ALA A 3 -5.46 1.67 -6.93
N LEU A 4 -5.57 1.66 -5.62
CA LEU A 4 -4.47 1.90 -4.68
C LEU A 4 -4.29 0.65 -3.85
N LEU A 5 -3.08 0.10 -3.84
CA LEU A 5 -2.71 -1.03 -2.99
C LEU A 5 -1.72 -0.56 -1.93
N LEU A 6 -2.20 -0.49 -0.69
CA LEU A 6 -1.40 -0.09 0.46
C LEU A 6 -0.59 -1.29 0.93
N ILE A 7 0.73 -1.20 0.93
CA ILE A 7 1.62 -2.30 1.27
C ILE A 7 2.29 -2.06 2.61
N ALA A 8 2.14 -3.01 3.54
CA ALA A 8 2.83 -3.01 4.82
C ALA A 8 3.73 -4.24 4.95
N HIS A 9 4.56 -4.26 5.97
CA HIS A 9 5.49 -5.38 6.19
C HIS A 9 4.76 -6.68 6.52
N GLY A 10 3.76 -6.60 7.35
CA GLY A 10 3.11 -7.77 7.94
C GLY A 10 3.69 -8.09 9.29
N SER A 11 2.86 -8.62 10.18
CA SER A 11 3.23 -8.91 11.56
C SER A 11 2.60 -10.22 12.01
N ARG A 12 3.28 -10.91 12.93
CA ARG A 12 2.70 -12.06 13.62
C ARG A 12 1.55 -11.64 14.53
N ARG A 13 1.53 -10.38 14.92
CA ARG A 13 0.45 -9.80 15.71
C ARG A 13 -0.70 -9.42 14.79
N GLN A 14 -1.75 -10.21 14.82
CA GLN A 14 -2.90 -10.01 13.93
C GLN A 14 -3.50 -8.61 14.04
N GLN A 15 -3.53 -8.04 15.24
CA GLN A 15 -4.06 -6.70 15.44
C GLN A 15 -3.32 -5.65 14.60
N SER A 16 -2.01 -5.79 14.44
CA SER A 16 -1.23 -4.86 13.62
C SER A 16 -1.61 -4.95 12.14
N ASN A 17 -1.88 -6.16 11.65
CA ASN A 17 -2.33 -6.36 10.28
C ASN A 17 -3.74 -5.78 10.08
N ASP A 18 -4.62 -5.99 11.06
CA ASP A 18 -5.98 -5.46 11.02
C ASP A 18 -6.00 -3.94 10.97
N GLU A 19 -5.09 -3.28 11.67
CA GLU A 19 -4.96 -1.81 11.64
C GLU A 19 -4.65 -1.29 10.23
N VAL A 20 -3.83 -2.00 9.47
CA VAL A 20 -3.51 -1.64 8.10
C VAL A 20 -4.73 -1.82 7.20
N VAL A 21 -5.47 -2.91 7.37
CA VAL A 21 -6.71 -3.15 6.61
C VAL A 21 -7.74 -2.06 6.92
N GLU A 22 -7.89 -1.70 8.19
CA GLU A 22 -8.78 -0.61 8.60
C GLU A 22 -8.36 0.72 8.00
N LEU A 23 -7.06 0.98 7.91
CA LEU A 23 -6.53 2.19 7.28
C LEU A 23 -6.91 2.24 5.80
N ALA A 24 -6.79 1.12 5.09
CA ALA A 24 -7.22 1.02 3.70
C ALA A 24 -8.72 1.32 3.55
N ASP A 25 -9.55 0.80 4.46
CA ASP A 25 -10.99 1.06 4.47
C ASP A 25 -11.30 2.54 4.69
N LYS A 26 -10.57 3.19 5.59
CA LYS A 26 -10.71 4.64 5.85
C LYS A 26 -10.31 5.45 4.63
N LEU A 27 -9.23 5.06 3.94
CA LEU A 27 -8.80 5.71 2.72
C LEU A 27 -9.87 5.61 1.64
N LYS A 28 -10.49 4.45 1.51
CA LYS A 28 -11.57 4.24 0.54
C LYS A 28 -12.73 5.20 0.78
N LYS A 29 -13.08 5.46 2.04
CA LYS A 29 -14.17 6.37 2.40
C LYS A 29 -13.80 7.84 2.18
N ASN A 30 -12.51 8.19 2.32
CA ASN A 30 -12.06 9.58 2.33
C ASN A 30 -11.44 10.05 1.00
N SER A 31 -11.09 9.14 0.10
CA SER A 31 -10.46 9.48 -1.19
C SER A 31 -11.43 9.40 -2.36
N VAL A 32 -12.65 9.88 -2.13
CA VAL A 32 -13.72 9.82 -3.13
C VAL A 32 -13.29 10.47 -4.44
N GLY A 33 -13.44 9.73 -5.53
CA GLY A 33 -13.15 10.23 -6.88
C GLY A 33 -11.71 10.08 -7.34
N GLN A 34 -10.77 9.73 -6.45
CA GLN A 34 -9.36 9.55 -6.82
C GLN A 34 -9.01 8.10 -7.10
N TYR A 35 -9.48 7.20 -6.25
CA TYR A 35 -9.26 5.75 -6.39
C TYR A 35 -10.60 5.02 -6.23
N ASP A 36 -10.92 4.18 -7.21
CA ASP A 36 -12.15 3.40 -7.19
C ASP A 36 -12.03 2.15 -6.32
N ILE A 37 -10.82 1.64 -6.21
CA ILE A 37 -10.51 0.38 -5.54
C ILE A 37 -9.34 0.63 -4.59
N ILE A 38 -9.47 0.22 -3.33
CA ILE A 38 -8.38 0.32 -2.35
C ILE A 38 -8.31 -0.99 -1.58
N HIS A 39 -7.13 -1.61 -1.58
CA HIS A 39 -6.86 -2.83 -0.81
C HIS A 39 -5.56 -2.68 -0.03
N ALA A 40 -5.38 -3.55 0.96
CA ALA A 40 -4.13 -3.70 1.68
C ALA A 40 -3.44 -5.00 1.24
N GLY A 41 -2.12 -4.97 1.20
CA GLY A 41 -1.30 -6.15 0.94
C GLY A 41 -0.08 -6.14 1.84
N PHE A 42 0.56 -7.28 1.99
CA PHE A 42 1.66 -7.45 2.95
C PHE A 42 2.82 -8.19 2.31
N LEU A 43 4.03 -7.90 2.82
CA LEU A 43 5.22 -8.62 2.40
C LEU A 43 5.19 -10.06 2.89
N GLU A 44 4.75 -10.25 4.15
CA GLU A 44 4.72 -11.57 4.79
C GLU A 44 3.78 -11.59 5.99
N LEU A 45 3.62 -12.72 6.63
CA LEU A 45 2.95 -12.90 7.93
C LEU A 45 1.49 -12.41 7.99
N ALA A 46 0.81 -12.35 6.86
CA ALA A 46 -0.59 -11.95 6.77
C ALA A 46 -1.26 -12.65 5.59
N GLU A 47 -2.59 -12.65 5.57
CA GLU A 47 -3.34 -13.40 4.56
C GLU A 47 -3.14 -12.90 3.13
N THR A 48 -3.11 -11.59 2.93
CA THR A 48 -3.02 -11.02 1.58
C THR A 48 -1.61 -10.55 1.31
N LEU A 49 -0.84 -11.36 0.61
CA LEU A 49 0.49 -10.97 0.17
C LEU A 49 0.39 -10.05 -1.06
N ILE A 50 1.49 -9.39 -1.42
CA ILE A 50 1.48 -8.40 -2.50
C ILE A 50 0.90 -8.95 -3.82
N PRO A 51 1.32 -10.13 -4.31
CA PRO A 51 0.74 -10.67 -5.54
C PRO A 51 -0.77 -10.88 -5.44
N ASP A 52 -1.24 -11.36 -4.29
CA ASP A 52 -2.68 -11.55 -4.05
C ASP A 52 -3.43 -10.22 -4.00
N GLY A 53 -2.81 -9.19 -3.43
CA GLY A 53 -3.37 -7.84 -3.41
C GLY A 53 -3.51 -7.26 -4.80
N ILE A 54 -2.50 -7.45 -5.65
CA ILE A 54 -2.55 -7.03 -7.05
C ILE A 54 -3.68 -7.78 -7.79
N LYS A 55 -3.78 -9.10 -7.56
CA LYS A 55 -4.85 -9.90 -8.15
C LYS A 55 -6.22 -9.38 -7.74
N LYS A 56 -6.43 -9.06 -6.47
CA LYS A 56 -7.71 -8.50 -6.01
C LYS A 56 -8.05 -7.21 -6.72
N CYS A 57 -7.08 -6.32 -6.91
CA CYS A 57 -7.30 -5.08 -7.63
C CYS A 57 -7.71 -5.34 -9.09
N VAL A 58 -7.04 -6.25 -9.76
CA VAL A 58 -7.36 -6.62 -11.15
C VAL A 58 -8.75 -7.27 -11.23
N ASP A 59 -9.05 -8.19 -10.33
CA ASP A 59 -10.36 -8.87 -10.28
C ASP A 59 -11.51 -7.89 -10.05
N ASP A 60 -11.25 -6.80 -9.33
CA ASP A 60 -12.24 -5.74 -9.09
C ASP A 60 -12.36 -4.77 -10.26
N GLY A 61 -11.56 -4.93 -11.30
CA GLY A 61 -11.66 -4.13 -12.51
C GLY A 61 -10.58 -3.07 -12.71
N ALA A 62 -9.51 -3.11 -11.91
CA ALA A 62 -8.44 -2.11 -12.03
C ALA A 62 -7.66 -2.26 -13.33
N THR A 63 -7.47 -1.15 -14.04
CA THR A 63 -6.59 -1.06 -15.20
C THR A 63 -5.32 -0.28 -14.89
N SER A 64 -5.32 0.42 -13.77
CA SER A 64 -4.18 1.16 -13.24
C SER A 64 -4.10 0.92 -11.74
N ILE A 65 -2.92 0.51 -11.27
CA ILE A 65 -2.69 0.20 -9.84
C ILE A 65 -1.47 0.98 -9.37
N VAL A 66 -1.66 1.75 -8.30
CA VAL A 66 -0.56 2.40 -7.59
C VAL A 66 -0.25 1.57 -6.36
N ILE A 67 0.99 1.13 -6.25
CA ILE A 67 1.50 0.43 -5.07
C ILE A 67 2.08 1.50 -4.13
N LEU A 68 1.51 1.64 -2.94
CA LEU A 68 1.98 2.62 -1.95
C LEU A 68 2.64 1.90 -0.78
N PRO A 69 3.98 1.99 -0.68
CA PRO A 69 4.68 1.38 0.46
C PRO A 69 4.44 2.18 1.74
N TYR A 70 3.76 1.55 2.70
CA TYR A 70 3.46 2.14 4.01
C TYR A 70 4.64 1.89 4.94
N PHE A 71 5.73 2.62 4.70
CA PHE A 71 6.99 2.50 5.42
C PHE A 71 7.56 3.89 5.68
N LEU A 72 8.14 4.08 6.85
CA LEU A 72 8.76 5.37 7.19
C LEU A 72 10.20 5.47 6.69
N ASN A 73 10.92 4.35 6.68
CA ASN A 73 12.32 4.31 6.25
C ASN A 73 12.49 3.57 4.93
N SER A 74 13.53 3.93 4.19
CA SER A 74 13.89 3.28 2.95
C SER A 74 14.85 2.11 3.19
N GLY A 75 14.39 1.07 3.87
CA GLY A 75 15.18 -0.13 4.08
C GLY A 75 15.14 -1.06 2.86
N ARG A 76 15.76 -2.25 2.99
CA ARG A 76 15.82 -3.24 1.92
C ARG A 76 14.43 -3.61 1.39
N HIS A 77 13.42 -3.71 2.26
CA HIS A 77 12.06 -4.06 1.85
C HIS A 77 11.50 -3.04 0.85
N VAL A 78 11.77 -1.75 1.06
CA VAL A 78 11.28 -0.70 0.17
C VAL A 78 12.08 -0.64 -1.11
N ILE A 79 13.42 -0.71 -1.01
CA ILE A 79 14.31 -0.50 -2.15
C ILE A 79 14.39 -1.73 -3.05
N GLU A 80 14.41 -2.93 -2.47
CA GLU A 80 14.63 -4.19 -3.21
C GLU A 80 13.41 -5.09 -3.28
N ASP A 81 12.84 -5.45 -2.13
CA ASP A 81 11.83 -6.52 -2.06
C ASP A 81 10.52 -6.14 -2.76
N ILE A 82 10.01 -4.95 -2.50
CA ILE A 82 8.74 -4.52 -3.12
C ILE A 82 8.89 -4.41 -4.64
N PRO A 83 9.91 -3.70 -5.18
CA PRO A 83 10.09 -3.65 -6.63
C PRO A 83 10.27 -5.04 -7.25
N GLU A 84 11.02 -5.92 -6.62
CA GLU A 84 11.25 -7.27 -7.12
C GLU A 84 9.95 -8.06 -7.21
N ILE A 85 9.14 -8.05 -6.15
CA ILE A 85 7.87 -8.77 -6.12
C ILE A 85 6.90 -8.19 -7.15
N VAL A 86 6.79 -6.88 -7.23
CA VAL A 86 5.88 -6.21 -8.18
C VAL A 86 6.30 -6.50 -9.61
N ASN A 87 7.59 -6.41 -9.91
CA ASN A 87 8.10 -6.70 -11.26
C ASN A 87 7.90 -8.16 -11.65
N ALA A 88 7.97 -9.08 -10.70
CA ALA A 88 7.69 -10.50 -10.96
C ALA A 88 6.20 -10.75 -11.21
N THR A 89 5.33 -9.91 -10.68
CA THR A 89 3.87 -10.07 -10.81
C THR A 89 3.30 -9.41 -12.06
N LYS A 90 3.90 -8.30 -12.52
CA LYS A 90 3.43 -7.56 -13.70
C LYS A 90 3.13 -8.42 -14.95
N PRO A 91 3.99 -9.40 -15.33
CA PRO A 91 3.72 -10.19 -16.52
C PRO A 91 2.42 -10.98 -16.48
N LEU A 92 1.87 -11.23 -15.28
CA LEU A 92 0.59 -11.92 -15.13
C LEU A 92 -0.59 -11.05 -15.54
N TYR A 93 -0.42 -9.73 -15.53
CA TYR A 93 -1.49 -8.75 -15.80
C TYR A 93 -0.98 -7.70 -16.79
N PRO A 94 -0.70 -8.11 -18.04
CA PRO A 94 -0.04 -7.23 -19.01
C PRO A 94 -0.87 -6.01 -19.41
N GLU A 95 -2.18 -6.05 -19.19
CA GLU A 95 -3.07 -4.93 -19.51
C GLU A 95 -3.20 -3.91 -18.39
N ALA A 96 -2.70 -4.23 -17.19
CA ALA A 96 -2.74 -3.34 -16.06
C ALA A 96 -1.45 -2.50 -15.99
N ASP A 97 -1.61 -1.19 -15.78
CA ASP A 97 -0.48 -0.30 -15.52
C ASP A 97 -0.21 -0.30 -14.02
N ILE A 98 0.91 -0.88 -13.61
CA ILE A 98 1.27 -1.03 -12.19
C ILE A 98 2.50 -0.18 -11.92
N LYS A 99 2.36 0.80 -11.02
CA LYS A 99 3.43 1.71 -10.63
C LYS A 99 3.63 1.70 -9.13
N ILE A 100 4.85 1.92 -8.70
CA ILE A 100 5.20 2.00 -7.28
C ILE A 100 5.42 3.46 -6.93
N ALA A 101 4.64 3.97 -5.96
CA ALA A 101 4.81 5.30 -5.42
C ALA A 101 6.01 5.33 -4.46
N PRO A 102 6.60 6.51 -4.18
CA PRO A 102 7.59 6.62 -3.11
C PRO A 102 6.98 6.14 -1.78
N HIS A 103 7.82 5.54 -0.92
CA HIS A 103 7.35 5.13 0.40
C HIS A 103 6.91 6.35 1.22
N LEU A 104 6.05 6.09 2.21
CA LEU A 104 5.40 7.15 2.98
C LEU A 104 6.39 8.14 3.60
N GLY A 105 7.50 7.63 4.17
CA GLY A 105 8.51 8.46 4.81
C GLY A 105 9.23 9.44 3.87
N ALA A 106 9.13 9.24 2.55
CA ALA A 106 9.71 10.15 1.56
C ALA A 106 8.78 11.31 1.19
N SER A 107 7.55 11.35 1.74
CA SER A 107 6.58 12.41 1.44
C SER A 107 7.02 13.75 2.03
N GLU A 108 6.84 14.82 1.27
CA GLU A 108 7.08 16.18 1.75
C GLU A 108 6.13 16.55 2.91
N LEU A 109 4.97 15.92 2.97
CA LEU A 109 4.00 16.14 4.04
C LEU A 109 4.42 15.52 5.37
N MET A 110 5.47 14.71 5.38
CA MET A 110 5.96 14.05 6.58
C MET A 110 6.33 15.04 7.69
N MET A 111 6.95 16.16 7.32
CA MET A 111 7.33 17.19 8.30
C MET A 111 6.09 17.75 9.01
N ASP A 112 5.05 18.07 8.26
CA ASP A 112 3.81 18.58 8.84
C ASP A 112 3.14 17.53 9.73
N LEU A 113 3.16 16.27 9.31
CA LEU A 113 2.61 15.17 10.09
C LEU A 113 3.37 14.99 11.40
N LEU A 114 4.70 15.03 11.37
CA LEU A 114 5.51 14.89 12.56
C LEU A 114 5.25 16.01 13.56
N ILE A 115 5.18 17.26 13.10
CA ILE A 115 4.91 18.42 13.95
C ILE A 115 3.51 18.32 14.55
N SER A 116 2.51 18.03 13.72
CA SER A 116 1.13 17.86 14.17
C SER A 116 1.01 16.76 15.22
N SER A 117 1.66 15.63 14.99
CA SER A 117 1.64 14.51 15.92
C SER A 117 2.30 14.85 17.25
N ALA A 118 3.45 15.55 17.20
CA ALA A 118 4.15 16.00 18.41
C ALA A 118 3.31 16.96 19.23
N ASN A 119 2.51 17.82 18.57
CA ASN A 119 1.67 18.81 19.23
C ASN A 119 0.35 18.23 19.77
N SER A 120 0.10 16.94 19.52
CA SER A 120 -1.12 16.28 20.00
C SER A 120 -0.96 15.65 21.39
N THR A 121 -0.02 16.14 22.17
CA THR A 121 0.21 15.65 23.55
C THR A 121 -0.98 15.94 24.44
N ARG A 122 -1.19 15.03 25.37
CA ARG A 122 -2.29 15.13 26.35
C ARG A 122 -1.78 15.38 27.74
#